data_2a9dd48990e0292aeee7730ae58d841e
#
_entry.id   2a9dd48990e0292aeee7730ae58d841e
#
_cell.length_a   1.000
_cell.length_b   1.000
_cell.length_c   1.000
_cell.angle_alpha   90.00
_cell.angle_beta   90.00
_cell.angle_gamma   90.00
#
_symmetry.space_group_name_H-M   'P 1'
#
loop_
_entity.id
_entity.type
_entity.pdbx_description
1 polymer ?
#
loop_
_entity_poly.entity_id
_entity_poly.type
_entity_poly.pdbx_seq_one_letter_code
_entity_poly.pdbx_strand_id
1 'polypeptide(L)'
;MTEPVIVNLWPDGSTHNPVDPNERPRIEVYQPAASSAMPKPAVVICPGGGYVGRAPHEGEPFARLFAAHGLVGIVCHYRVSPHYFPAPMADAARAMRMVRRLAPRFGVDPGRVAIMGFSAGGHLACTTATQPDLYCDPQDDLAPHYSARPDRVILAYPVVSMLEGLCAENLLGKGASQEQWRQMSNESGPHGVGMAADLPRLASWTGLLLTWLSGWE
;
A
#
# COMPACT_ATOMS: atom_id res chain seq x y z
N MET A 1 10.76 15.85 -13.27
CA MET A 1 9.92 15.31 -12.17
C MET A 1 10.77 15.36 -10.92
N THR A 2 10.22 15.77 -9.80
CA THR A 2 10.93 15.86 -8.51
C THR A 2 11.22 14.47 -7.96
N GLU A 3 12.35 14.33 -7.26
CA GLU A 3 12.67 13.12 -6.49
C GLU A 3 11.64 12.92 -5.37
N PRO A 4 11.33 11.67 -5.02
CA PRO A 4 10.39 11.39 -3.94
C PRO A 4 10.95 11.81 -2.58
N VAL A 5 10.07 12.21 -1.67
CA VAL A 5 10.43 12.39 -0.27
C VAL A 5 10.29 11.04 0.44
N ILE A 6 11.39 10.56 1.01
CA ILE A 6 11.44 9.29 1.74
C ILE A 6 11.15 9.54 3.23
N VAL A 7 10.27 8.74 3.81
CA VAL A 7 9.94 8.78 5.24
C VAL A 7 9.91 7.35 5.79
N ASN A 8 10.77 7.06 6.76
CA ASN A 8 10.76 5.78 7.45
C ASN A 8 9.47 5.61 8.27
N LEU A 9 8.89 4.42 8.25
CA LEU A 9 7.66 4.14 8.99
C LEU A 9 7.92 4.04 10.50
N TRP A 10 9.04 3.45 10.89
CA TRP A 10 9.39 3.23 12.29
C TRP A 10 10.57 4.10 12.71
N PRO A 11 10.62 4.55 13.97
CA PRO A 11 11.73 5.34 14.49
C PRO A 11 13.07 4.60 14.36
N ASP A 12 14.15 5.36 14.35
CA ASP A 12 15.50 4.78 14.44
C ASP A 12 15.66 3.99 15.73
N GLY A 13 16.31 2.84 15.65
CA GLY A 13 16.47 1.92 16.78
C GLY A 13 15.24 1.02 17.05
N SER A 14 14.15 1.16 16.29
CA SER A 14 13.02 0.24 16.40
C SER A 14 13.41 -1.18 16.00
N THR A 15 12.90 -2.17 16.71
CA THR A 15 13.01 -3.60 16.39
C THR A 15 12.31 -3.98 15.07
N HIS A 16 11.46 -3.09 14.55
CA HIS A 16 10.80 -3.27 13.25
C HIS A 16 11.70 -2.93 12.06
N ASN A 17 12.86 -2.29 12.31
CA ASN A 17 13.80 -1.97 11.26
C ASN A 17 14.71 -3.19 10.98
N PRO A 18 14.74 -3.73 9.76
CA PRO A 18 15.70 -4.74 9.35
C PRO A 18 17.14 -4.27 9.50
N VAL A 19 18.06 -5.22 9.59
CA VAL A 19 19.51 -4.93 9.63
C VAL A 19 19.97 -4.22 8.36
N ASP A 20 19.46 -4.64 7.18
CA ASP A 20 19.71 -3.96 5.92
C ASP A 20 18.88 -2.66 5.86
N PRO A 21 19.56 -1.48 5.79
CA PRO A 21 18.86 -0.20 5.69
C PRO A 21 17.97 -0.06 4.44
N ASN A 22 18.27 -0.79 3.35
CA ASN A 22 17.49 -0.74 2.11
C ASN A 22 16.14 -1.44 2.26
N GLU A 23 16.03 -2.37 3.21
CA GLU A 23 14.80 -3.09 3.51
C GLU A 23 13.96 -2.41 4.61
N ARG A 24 14.38 -1.25 5.10
CA ARG A 24 13.60 -0.50 6.10
C ARG A 24 12.21 -0.16 5.56
N PRO A 25 11.15 -0.47 6.32
CA PRO A 25 9.81 -0.07 5.94
C PRO A 25 9.69 1.46 5.91
N ARG A 26 9.24 1.96 4.77
CA ARG A 26 9.17 3.39 4.48
C ARG A 26 8.04 3.72 3.52
N ILE A 27 7.72 4.98 3.42
CA ILE A 27 6.92 5.53 2.33
C ILE A 27 7.78 6.44 1.45
N GLU A 28 7.52 6.40 0.16
CA GLU A 28 8.09 7.31 -0.84
C GLU A 28 6.97 8.19 -1.38
N VAL A 29 7.07 9.49 -1.15
CA VAL A 29 6.00 10.46 -1.44
C VAL A 29 6.31 11.23 -2.70
N TYR A 30 5.46 11.10 -3.70
CA TYR A 30 5.52 11.76 -5.00
C TYR A 30 4.46 12.86 -5.04
N GLN A 31 4.90 14.11 -5.05
CA GLN A 31 4.02 15.26 -5.03
C GLN A 31 3.77 15.81 -6.44
N PRO A 32 2.56 16.33 -6.72
CA PRO A 32 2.29 17.06 -7.95
C PRO A 32 3.22 18.25 -8.10
N ALA A 33 3.66 18.52 -9.35
CA ALA A 33 4.52 19.66 -9.65
C ALA A 33 3.84 21.01 -9.38
N ALA A 34 2.52 21.08 -9.60
CA ALA A 34 1.75 22.29 -9.34
C ALA A 34 1.41 22.42 -7.85
N SER A 35 1.83 23.51 -7.21
CA SER A 35 1.36 23.91 -5.91
C SER A 35 -0.14 24.27 -5.99
N SER A 36 -0.92 23.81 -5.02
CA SER A 36 -2.34 24.16 -4.87
C SER A 36 -2.57 24.63 -3.45
N ALA A 37 -3.40 25.65 -3.29
CA ALA A 37 -3.85 26.11 -1.97
C ALA A 37 -4.81 25.09 -1.32
N MET A 38 -5.46 24.23 -2.11
CA MET A 38 -6.38 23.21 -1.63
C MET A 38 -5.64 21.89 -1.33
N PRO A 39 -5.90 21.25 -0.18
CA PRO A 39 -5.39 19.92 0.12
C PRO A 39 -5.82 18.90 -0.93
N LYS A 40 -4.94 17.97 -1.26
CA LYS A 40 -5.09 17.01 -2.36
C LYS A 40 -5.40 15.61 -1.82
N PRO A 41 -6.16 14.80 -2.58
CA PRO A 41 -6.28 13.38 -2.27
C PRO A 41 -4.91 12.70 -2.36
N ALA A 42 -4.73 11.62 -1.59
CA ALA A 42 -3.55 10.78 -1.63
C ALA A 42 -3.90 9.33 -1.92
N VAL A 43 -2.99 8.61 -2.57
CA VAL A 43 -3.11 7.17 -2.83
C VAL A 43 -1.86 6.48 -2.28
N VAL A 44 -2.04 5.65 -1.25
CA VAL A 44 -0.99 4.76 -0.73
C VAL A 44 -0.99 3.49 -1.57
N ILE A 45 0.13 3.17 -2.18
CA ILE A 45 0.30 2.07 -3.12
C ILE A 45 1.10 0.97 -2.44
N CYS A 46 0.53 -0.23 -2.38
CA CYS A 46 1.17 -1.45 -1.92
C CYS A 46 1.51 -2.32 -3.14
N PRO A 47 2.76 -2.32 -3.62
CA PRO A 47 3.18 -3.18 -4.73
C PRO A 47 3.02 -4.66 -4.38
N GLY A 48 2.78 -5.50 -5.38
CA GLY A 48 2.82 -6.95 -5.24
C GLY A 48 4.25 -7.49 -5.16
N GLY A 49 4.38 -8.79 -5.29
CA GLY A 49 5.67 -9.49 -5.21
C GLY A 49 5.61 -10.70 -4.28
N GLY A 50 4.43 -11.29 -4.10
CA GLY A 50 4.24 -12.57 -3.40
C GLY A 50 4.68 -12.57 -1.93
N TYR A 51 4.79 -11.42 -1.29
CA TYR A 51 5.38 -11.25 0.05
C TYR A 51 6.86 -11.69 0.17
N VAL A 52 7.57 -11.91 -0.94
CA VAL A 52 9.04 -12.12 -0.95
C VAL A 52 9.79 -10.91 -1.46
N GLY A 53 9.09 -9.97 -2.10
CA GLY A 53 9.63 -8.73 -2.62
C GLY A 53 8.53 -7.72 -2.87
N ARG A 54 8.90 -6.63 -3.53
CA ARG A 54 8.00 -5.56 -3.97
C ARG A 54 8.29 -5.26 -5.43
N ALA A 55 7.31 -5.45 -6.31
CA ALA A 55 7.45 -5.30 -7.76
C ALA A 55 7.60 -3.80 -8.12
N PRO A 56 8.74 -3.33 -8.65
CA PRO A 56 8.96 -1.89 -8.89
C PRO A 56 7.96 -1.28 -9.86
N HIS A 57 7.51 -2.03 -10.86
CA HIS A 57 6.57 -1.58 -11.89
C HIS A 57 5.13 -1.36 -11.35
N GLU A 58 4.84 -1.82 -10.14
CA GLU A 58 3.57 -1.65 -9.45
C GLU A 58 3.62 -0.52 -8.38
N GLY A 59 4.76 0.12 -8.21
CA GLY A 59 5.00 1.19 -7.23
C GLY A 59 5.16 2.57 -7.87
N GLU A 60 6.40 2.94 -8.12
CA GLU A 60 6.78 4.27 -8.62
C GLU A 60 6.01 4.73 -9.87
N PRO A 61 5.79 3.91 -10.92
CA PRO A 61 5.06 4.37 -12.12
C PRO A 61 3.65 4.87 -11.79
N PHE A 62 2.95 4.20 -10.88
CA PHE A 62 1.61 4.61 -10.44
C PHE A 62 1.66 5.85 -9.56
N ALA A 63 2.62 5.94 -8.65
CA ALA A 63 2.80 7.13 -7.82
C ALA A 63 3.06 8.38 -8.67
N ARG A 64 3.89 8.26 -9.69
CA ARG A 64 4.14 9.34 -10.67
C ARG A 64 2.92 9.64 -11.53
N LEU A 65 2.15 8.62 -11.93
CA LEU A 65 0.89 8.82 -12.65
C LEU A 65 -0.09 9.66 -11.82
N PHE A 66 -0.29 9.32 -10.56
CA PHE A 66 -1.15 10.07 -9.65
C PHE A 66 -0.64 11.51 -9.45
N ALA A 67 0.67 11.69 -9.25
CA ALA A 67 1.26 13.01 -9.11
C ALA A 67 1.07 13.87 -10.38
N ALA A 68 1.19 13.29 -11.56
CA ALA A 68 0.92 14.00 -12.83
C ALA A 68 -0.54 14.45 -12.98
N HIS A 69 -1.46 13.77 -12.26
CA HIS A 69 -2.90 14.10 -12.28
C HIS A 69 -3.38 14.84 -11.01
N GLY A 70 -2.45 15.45 -10.28
CA GLY A 70 -2.79 16.34 -9.16
C GLY A 70 -3.07 15.65 -7.81
N LEU A 71 -2.87 14.33 -7.71
CA LEU A 71 -2.95 13.59 -6.45
C LEU A 71 -1.55 13.41 -5.84
N VAL A 72 -1.48 13.12 -4.54
CA VAL A 72 -0.21 12.69 -3.92
C VAL A 72 -0.10 11.17 -4.04
N GLY A 73 0.87 10.69 -4.83
CA GLY A 73 1.17 9.26 -4.96
C GLY A 73 2.17 8.84 -3.88
N ILE A 74 1.93 7.72 -3.21
CA ILE A 74 2.76 7.28 -2.09
C ILE A 74 3.03 5.78 -2.21
N VAL A 75 4.28 5.38 -2.40
CA VAL A 75 4.65 3.97 -2.43
C VAL A 75 4.96 3.50 -1.02
N CYS A 76 4.30 2.44 -0.58
CA CYS A 76 4.54 1.79 0.71
C CYS A 76 5.53 0.63 0.53
N HIS A 77 6.73 0.78 1.06
CA HIS A 77 7.72 -0.29 1.17
C HIS A 77 7.53 -1.05 2.47
N TYR A 78 6.50 -1.90 2.52
CA TYR A 78 6.20 -2.76 3.66
C TYR A 78 7.19 -3.92 3.76
N ARG A 79 7.40 -4.47 4.96
CA ARG A 79 8.26 -5.64 5.18
C ARG A 79 7.70 -6.87 4.45
N VAL A 80 8.62 -7.65 3.90
CA VAL A 80 8.35 -8.92 3.23
C VAL A 80 9.16 -10.04 3.88
N SER A 81 8.97 -11.29 3.44
CA SER A 81 9.76 -12.43 3.93
C SER A 81 11.27 -12.06 3.99
N PRO A 82 11.96 -12.39 5.10
CA PRO A 82 11.58 -13.29 6.20
C PRO A 82 10.76 -12.64 7.34
N HIS A 83 10.21 -11.45 7.13
CA HIS A 83 9.32 -10.80 8.09
C HIS A 83 7.88 -11.24 7.81
N TYR A 84 7.42 -12.22 8.58
CA TYR A 84 6.11 -12.83 8.41
C TYR A 84 5.00 -11.99 9.04
N PHE A 85 3.77 -12.43 8.83
CA PHE A 85 2.59 -11.92 9.51
C PHE A 85 2.84 -11.76 11.03
N PRO A 86 2.45 -10.64 11.66
CA PRO A 86 1.64 -9.55 11.13
C PRO A 86 2.46 -8.37 10.55
N ALA A 87 3.77 -8.50 10.33
CA ALA A 87 4.66 -7.38 10.00
C ALA A 87 4.22 -6.55 8.77
N PRO A 88 3.85 -7.15 7.62
CA PRO A 88 3.38 -6.38 6.47
C PRO A 88 2.11 -5.55 6.78
N MET A 89 1.18 -6.13 7.57
CA MET A 89 -0.08 -5.49 7.96
C MET A 89 0.16 -4.30 8.88
N ALA A 90 1.04 -4.46 9.86
CA ALA A 90 1.45 -3.39 10.76
C ALA A 90 2.08 -2.21 9.99
N ASP A 91 2.92 -2.51 9.00
CA ASP A 91 3.57 -1.49 8.17
C ASP A 91 2.56 -0.74 7.30
N ALA A 92 1.63 -1.44 6.64
CA ALA A 92 0.60 -0.81 5.81
C ALA A 92 -0.35 0.05 6.66
N ALA A 93 -0.80 -0.44 7.80
CA ALA A 93 -1.64 0.32 8.72
C ALA A 93 -0.90 1.58 9.22
N ARG A 94 0.38 1.44 9.60
CA ARG A 94 1.20 2.58 10.00
C ARG A 94 1.45 3.56 8.86
N ALA A 95 1.62 3.09 7.62
CA ALA A 95 1.75 3.96 6.44
C ALA A 95 0.51 4.85 6.28
N MET A 96 -0.69 4.29 6.40
CA MET A 96 -1.94 5.05 6.35
C MET A 96 -2.01 6.13 7.45
N ARG A 97 -1.63 5.77 8.67
CA ARG A 97 -1.56 6.71 9.81
C ARG A 97 -0.51 7.80 9.60
N MET A 98 0.66 7.41 9.07
CA MET A 98 1.77 8.34 8.79
C MET A 98 1.37 9.38 7.73
N VAL A 99 0.65 8.97 6.69
CA VAL A 99 0.14 9.89 5.67
C VAL A 99 -0.79 10.92 6.30
N ARG A 100 -1.70 10.52 7.17
CA ARG A 100 -2.61 11.43 7.87
C ARG A 100 -1.86 12.37 8.84
N ARG A 101 -0.89 11.85 9.58
CA ARG A 101 -0.01 12.67 10.43
C ARG A 101 0.75 13.74 9.64
N LEU A 102 1.26 13.37 8.48
CA LEU A 102 2.08 14.23 7.64
C LEU A 102 1.26 15.02 6.59
N ALA A 103 -0.07 14.94 6.67
CA ALA A 103 -0.97 15.60 5.73
C ALA A 103 -0.67 17.10 5.55
N PRO A 104 -0.42 17.91 6.60
CA PRO A 104 -0.04 19.32 6.44
C PRO A 104 1.29 19.52 5.70
N ARG A 105 2.26 18.63 5.92
CA ARG A 105 3.59 18.71 5.27
C ARG A 105 3.51 18.47 3.76
N PHE A 106 2.63 17.56 3.34
CA PHE A 106 2.53 17.14 1.94
C PHE A 106 1.32 17.75 1.21
N GLY A 107 0.56 18.63 1.86
CA GLY A 107 -0.65 19.20 1.28
C GLY A 107 -1.72 18.15 0.99
N VAL A 108 -1.81 17.11 1.82
CA VAL A 108 -2.80 16.03 1.70
C VAL A 108 -4.05 16.40 2.51
N ASP A 109 -5.22 16.04 1.97
CA ASP A 109 -6.46 16.02 2.74
C ASP A 109 -6.53 14.69 3.54
N PRO A 110 -6.48 14.73 4.87
CA PRO A 110 -6.47 13.52 5.69
C PRO A 110 -7.79 12.72 5.62
N GLY A 111 -8.88 13.30 5.11
CA GLY A 111 -10.16 12.63 4.84
C GLY A 111 -10.25 12.05 3.43
N ARG A 112 -9.21 12.19 2.61
CA ARG A 112 -9.18 11.69 1.23
C ARG A 112 -7.91 10.88 0.96
N VAL A 113 -7.71 9.79 1.72
CA VAL A 113 -6.56 8.90 1.59
C VAL A 113 -7.03 7.50 1.15
N ALA A 114 -6.74 7.15 -0.10
CA ALA A 114 -6.98 5.82 -0.62
C ALA A 114 -5.82 4.88 -0.33
N ILE A 115 -6.11 3.58 -0.35
CA ILE A 115 -5.10 2.52 -0.48
C ILE A 115 -5.29 1.79 -1.81
N MET A 116 -4.20 1.51 -2.49
CA MET A 116 -4.16 0.73 -3.72
C MET A 116 -3.21 -0.44 -3.54
N GLY A 117 -3.58 -1.62 -4.05
CA GLY A 117 -2.69 -2.76 -3.98
C GLY A 117 -2.80 -3.69 -5.17
N PHE A 118 -1.68 -4.30 -5.50
CA PHE A 118 -1.51 -5.23 -6.61
C PHE A 118 -1.16 -6.61 -6.07
N SER A 119 -1.76 -7.68 -6.60
CA SER A 119 -1.35 -9.04 -6.25
C SER A 119 -1.35 -9.29 -4.73
N ALA A 120 -0.23 -9.66 -4.15
CA ALA A 120 -0.02 -9.75 -2.70
C ALA A 120 -0.22 -8.40 -1.99
N GLY A 121 0.19 -7.29 -2.63
CA GLY A 121 -0.11 -5.94 -2.15
C GLY A 121 -1.61 -5.61 -2.20
N GLY A 122 -2.36 -6.22 -3.12
CA GLY A 122 -3.82 -6.15 -3.16
C GLY A 122 -4.47 -6.88 -1.98
N HIS A 123 -3.94 -8.03 -1.60
CA HIS A 123 -4.33 -8.71 -0.36
C HIS A 123 -4.06 -7.82 0.86
N LEU A 124 -2.87 -7.22 0.93
CA LEU A 124 -2.48 -6.31 2.01
C LEU A 124 -3.41 -5.09 2.09
N ALA A 125 -3.73 -4.47 0.95
CA ALA A 125 -4.64 -3.34 0.88
C ALA A 125 -6.06 -3.70 1.33
N CYS A 126 -6.56 -4.86 0.89
CA CYS A 126 -7.86 -5.38 1.30
C CYS A 126 -7.91 -5.63 2.82
N THR A 127 -6.89 -6.30 3.36
CA THR A 127 -6.78 -6.57 4.80
C THR A 127 -6.72 -5.28 5.62
N THR A 128 -5.92 -4.30 5.18
CA THR A 128 -5.84 -2.98 5.85
C THR A 128 -7.18 -2.25 5.83
N ALA A 129 -7.95 -2.38 4.75
CA ALA A 129 -9.23 -1.71 4.62
C ALA A 129 -10.35 -2.34 5.45
N THR A 130 -10.38 -3.67 5.51
CA THR A 130 -11.43 -4.42 6.21
C THR A 130 -11.14 -4.61 7.70
N GLN A 131 -9.88 -4.60 8.09
CA GLN A 131 -9.41 -4.88 9.46
C GLN A 131 -8.33 -3.86 9.90
N PRO A 132 -8.62 -2.54 9.84
CA PRO A 132 -7.61 -1.47 10.01
C PRO A 132 -6.93 -1.46 11.38
N ASP A 133 -7.60 -1.99 12.41
CA ASP A 133 -7.12 -1.97 13.79
C ASP A 133 -6.72 -3.36 14.32
N LEU A 134 -7.02 -4.44 13.58
CA LEU A 134 -6.76 -5.81 14.03
C LEU A 134 -5.26 -6.10 14.17
N TYR A 135 -4.44 -5.51 13.31
CA TYR A 135 -2.99 -5.72 13.28
C TYR A 135 -2.22 -4.48 13.75
N CYS A 136 -2.83 -3.75 14.69
CA CYS A 136 -2.17 -2.62 15.32
C CYS A 136 -1.00 -3.12 16.18
N ASP A 137 0.20 -2.68 15.82
CA ASP A 137 1.39 -2.98 16.60
C ASP A 137 1.36 -2.17 17.91
N PRO A 138 1.65 -2.79 19.07
CA PRO A 138 1.71 -2.08 20.36
C PRO A 138 2.74 -0.94 20.38
N GLN A 139 3.75 -0.95 19.51
CA GLN A 139 4.73 0.13 19.37
C GLN A 139 4.31 1.21 18.37
N ASP A 140 3.12 1.11 17.77
CA ASP A 140 2.62 2.14 16.87
C ASP A 140 2.05 3.34 17.65
N ASP A 141 2.93 4.31 17.91
CA ASP A 141 2.62 5.57 18.58
C ASP A 141 1.57 6.44 17.83
N LEU A 142 1.29 6.12 16.57
CA LEU A 142 0.29 6.82 15.76
C LEU A 142 -1.12 6.26 15.92
N ALA A 143 -1.24 5.02 16.35
CA ALA A 143 -2.52 4.31 16.42
C ALA A 143 -3.58 5.01 17.30
N PRO A 144 -3.24 5.63 18.45
CA PRO A 144 -4.22 6.36 19.26
C PRO A 144 -4.73 7.66 18.63
N HIS A 145 -4.04 8.18 17.61
CA HIS A 145 -4.28 9.52 17.08
C HIS A 145 -4.79 9.55 15.65
N TYR A 146 -4.48 8.50 14.85
CA TYR A 146 -4.79 8.46 13.42
C TYR A 146 -5.37 7.12 13.02
N SER A 147 -6.41 7.14 12.18
CA SER A 147 -7.02 5.92 11.64
C SER A 147 -6.13 5.30 10.54
N ALA A 148 -6.02 3.97 10.54
CA ALA A 148 -5.45 3.22 9.42
C ALA A 148 -6.48 2.94 8.32
N ARG A 149 -7.77 3.16 8.56
CA ARG A 149 -8.84 2.87 7.61
C ARG A 149 -8.73 3.80 6.39
N PRO A 150 -8.63 3.26 5.17
CA PRO A 150 -8.66 4.09 3.96
C PRO A 150 -10.06 4.63 3.68
N ASP A 151 -10.13 5.77 3.01
CA ASP A 151 -11.40 6.36 2.56
C ASP A 151 -11.89 5.70 1.26
N ARG A 152 -10.94 5.16 0.46
CA ARG A 152 -11.22 4.35 -0.74
C ARG A 152 -10.19 3.24 -0.89
N VAL A 153 -10.60 2.17 -1.58
CA VAL A 153 -9.74 0.99 -1.83
C VAL A 153 -9.73 0.69 -3.32
N ILE A 154 -8.54 0.46 -3.85
CA ILE A 154 -8.30 0.10 -5.24
C ILE A 154 -7.56 -1.23 -5.28
N LEU A 155 -8.19 -2.26 -5.81
CA LEU A 155 -7.63 -3.60 -5.87
C LEU A 155 -7.35 -3.98 -7.33
N ALA A 156 -6.08 -4.09 -7.67
CA ALA A 156 -5.63 -4.55 -8.98
C ALA A 156 -5.18 -6.02 -8.86
N TYR A 157 -5.93 -6.93 -9.48
CA TYR A 157 -5.69 -8.38 -9.46
C TYR A 157 -5.20 -8.90 -8.09
N PRO A 158 -5.94 -8.64 -7.00
CA PRO A 158 -5.49 -8.99 -5.67
C PRO A 158 -5.34 -10.51 -5.51
N VAL A 159 -4.39 -10.95 -4.68
CA VAL A 159 -4.47 -12.29 -4.12
C VAL A 159 -5.58 -12.28 -3.08
N VAL A 160 -6.59 -13.09 -3.28
CA VAL A 160 -7.77 -13.12 -2.41
C VAL A 160 -7.87 -14.41 -1.62
N SER A 161 -7.26 -15.48 -2.10
CA SER A 161 -7.20 -16.77 -1.39
C SER A 161 -5.74 -17.18 -1.14
N MET A 162 -5.41 -17.42 0.12
CA MET A 162 -4.13 -18.05 0.50
C MET A 162 -4.16 -19.55 0.27
N LEU A 163 -5.34 -20.16 0.13
CA LEU A 163 -5.50 -21.60 -0.09
C LEU A 163 -4.92 -22.08 -1.43
N GLU A 164 -4.76 -21.18 -2.40
CA GLU A 164 -4.11 -21.49 -3.67
C GLU A 164 -2.58 -21.56 -3.57
N GLY A 165 -2.00 -21.31 -2.41
CA GLY A 165 -0.58 -21.47 -2.12
C GLY A 165 0.33 -20.38 -2.69
N LEU A 166 -0.19 -19.44 -3.48
CA LEU A 166 0.60 -18.45 -4.23
C LEU A 166 1.57 -17.62 -3.39
N CYS A 167 1.20 -17.30 -2.16
CA CYS A 167 2.06 -16.51 -1.27
C CYS A 167 1.85 -16.78 0.22
N ALA A 168 1.09 -17.83 0.55
CA ALA A 168 0.74 -18.15 1.93
C ALA A 168 1.97 -18.41 2.82
N GLU A 169 2.91 -19.23 2.35
CA GLU A 169 4.14 -19.51 3.09
C GLU A 169 5.03 -18.27 3.25
N ASN A 170 5.02 -17.37 2.30
CA ASN A 170 5.80 -16.15 2.35
C ASN A 170 5.23 -15.13 3.35
N LEU A 171 3.91 -15.16 3.54
CA LEU A 171 3.23 -14.32 4.52
C LEU A 171 3.20 -14.95 5.91
N LEU A 172 2.88 -16.23 6.00
CA LEU A 172 2.57 -16.91 7.26
C LEU A 172 3.70 -17.79 7.80
N GLY A 173 4.74 -18.00 6.98
CA GLY A 173 5.85 -18.89 7.31
C GLY A 173 5.60 -20.35 6.92
N LYS A 174 6.69 -21.10 6.79
CA LYS A 174 6.65 -22.54 6.51
C LYS A 174 6.00 -23.27 7.68
N GLY A 175 4.97 -24.05 7.41
CA GLY A 175 4.27 -24.83 8.42
C GLY A 175 2.99 -24.19 8.95
N ALA A 176 2.57 -23.05 8.44
CA ALA A 176 1.25 -22.50 8.72
C ALA A 176 0.14 -23.49 8.30
N SER A 177 -0.88 -23.62 9.12
CA SER A 177 -1.98 -24.56 8.89
C SER A 177 -2.94 -24.04 7.80
N GLN A 178 -3.69 -24.96 7.18
CA GLN A 178 -4.74 -24.57 6.23
C GLN A 178 -5.81 -23.67 6.86
N GLU A 179 -6.03 -23.78 8.17
CA GLU A 179 -6.96 -22.91 8.88
C GLU A 179 -6.42 -21.47 8.94
N GLN A 180 -5.14 -21.29 9.22
CA GLN A 180 -4.49 -19.96 9.12
C GLN A 180 -4.55 -19.41 7.69
N TRP A 181 -4.38 -20.27 6.68
CA TRP A 181 -4.55 -19.86 5.28
C TRP A 181 -5.96 -19.38 4.97
N ARG A 182 -7.02 -20.10 5.48
CA ARG A 182 -8.42 -19.66 5.32
C ARG A 182 -8.68 -18.32 6.00
N GLN A 183 -8.19 -18.13 7.22
CA GLN A 183 -8.37 -16.89 7.99
C GLN A 183 -7.77 -15.67 7.29
N MET A 184 -6.73 -15.88 6.50
CA MET A 184 -6.06 -14.84 5.70
C MET A 184 -6.53 -14.83 4.23
N SER A 185 -7.65 -15.46 3.90
CA SER A 185 -8.20 -15.47 2.54
C SER A 185 -9.41 -14.56 2.42
N ASN A 186 -9.47 -13.84 1.28
CA ASN A 186 -10.63 -13.10 0.78
C ASN A 186 -10.93 -13.67 -0.62
N GLU A 187 -12.14 -13.89 -1.08
CA GLU A 187 -12.44 -14.60 -2.38
C GLU A 187 -12.65 -13.65 -3.56
N SER A 188 -12.36 -13.86 -4.84
CA SER A 188 -11.51 -14.55 -5.85
C SER A 188 -11.48 -13.81 -7.22
N GLY A 189 -10.44 -13.97 -8.11
CA GLY A 189 -10.33 -13.46 -9.49
C GLY A 189 -8.92 -13.60 -10.15
N PRO A 190 -8.70 -13.36 -11.47
CA PRO A 190 -7.44 -13.62 -12.19
C PRO A 190 -6.34 -12.55 -12.04
N HIS A 191 -5.06 -12.89 -12.32
CA HIS A 191 -3.86 -12.24 -11.80
C HIS A 191 -2.91 -11.59 -12.85
N GLY A 192 -2.38 -10.39 -12.55
CA GLY A 192 -1.04 -9.92 -12.92
C GLY A 192 -0.76 -9.16 -14.22
N VAL A 193 -1.28 -7.90 -14.44
CA VAL A 193 -0.99 -7.14 -15.68
C VAL A 193 -0.41 -5.71 -15.52
N GLY A 194 -0.18 -5.20 -14.33
CA GLY A 194 0.33 -3.83 -14.12
C GLY A 194 -0.54 -2.76 -14.80
N MET A 195 0.06 -1.71 -15.36
CA MET A 195 -0.67 -0.71 -16.17
C MET A 195 -1.13 -1.23 -17.53
N ALA A 196 -0.69 -2.43 -17.91
CA ALA A 196 -1.04 -3.09 -19.18
C ALA A 196 -0.74 -2.22 -20.43
N ALA A 197 0.34 -1.43 -20.39
CA ALA A 197 0.68 -0.48 -21.45
C ALA A 197 0.78 -1.13 -22.84
N ASP A 198 1.24 -2.38 -22.90
CA ASP A 198 1.38 -3.16 -24.11
C ASP A 198 0.10 -3.93 -24.51
N LEU A 199 -0.99 -3.76 -23.76
CA LEU A 199 -2.28 -4.42 -23.98
C LEU A 199 -3.40 -3.35 -24.13
N PRO A 200 -3.64 -2.81 -25.33
CA PRO A 200 -4.49 -1.64 -25.54
C PRO A 200 -5.91 -1.74 -24.95
N ARG A 201 -6.49 -2.93 -24.93
CA ARG A 201 -7.83 -3.15 -24.33
C ARG A 201 -7.82 -3.05 -22.80
N LEU A 202 -6.70 -3.34 -22.16
CA LEU A 202 -6.52 -3.28 -20.70
C LEU A 202 -5.92 -1.95 -20.26
N ALA A 203 -5.12 -1.29 -21.09
CA ALA A 203 -4.50 0.01 -20.77
C ALA A 203 -5.52 1.12 -20.43
N SER A 204 -6.76 0.99 -20.90
CA SER A 204 -7.83 1.96 -20.62
C SER A 204 -8.25 2.02 -19.14
N TRP A 205 -7.94 0.99 -18.33
CA TRP A 205 -8.36 0.94 -16.93
C TRP A 205 -7.73 2.06 -16.07
N THR A 206 -6.51 2.49 -16.39
CA THR A 206 -5.85 3.60 -15.69
C THR A 206 -6.58 4.92 -15.92
N GLY A 207 -7.11 5.15 -17.12
CA GLY A 207 -7.95 6.31 -17.44
C GLY A 207 -9.26 6.30 -16.66
N LEU A 208 -9.91 5.14 -16.58
CA LEU A 208 -11.12 4.96 -15.77
C LEU A 208 -10.86 5.18 -14.28
N LEU A 209 -9.73 4.67 -13.76
CA LEU A 209 -9.30 4.90 -12.39
C LEU A 209 -9.10 6.39 -12.09
N LEU A 210 -8.42 7.12 -12.98
CA LEU A 210 -8.18 8.55 -12.80
C LEU A 210 -9.48 9.34 -12.84
N THR A 211 -10.40 9.00 -13.74
CA THR A 211 -11.74 9.61 -13.82
C THR A 211 -12.52 9.36 -12.51
N TRP A 212 -12.47 8.15 -11.97
CA TRP A 212 -13.11 7.82 -10.69
C TRP A 212 -12.50 8.57 -9.51
N LEU A 213 -11.17 8.74 -9.50
CA LEU A 213 -10.46 9.50 -8.47
C LEU A 213 -10.73 11.00 -8.58
N SER A 214 -10.90 11.56 -9.80
CA SER A 214 -11.21 12.99 -9.99
C SER A 214 -12.59 13.37 -9.46
N GLY A 215 -13.54 12.42 -9.42
CA GLY A 215 -14.85 12.60 -8.79
C GLY A 215 -14.83 12.41 -7.27
N TRP A 216 -13.71 12.53 -6.62
CA TRP A 216 -13.57 12.41 -5.18
C TRP A 216 -13.89 13.75 -4.50
N GLU A 217 -15.17 14.05 -4.40
CA GLU A 217 -15.73 15.17 -3.64
C GLU A 217 -15.88 14.83 -2.14
#